data_3ed1424ae47cd7aeb5a773ac85fd97ea
#
_entry.id   3ed1424ae47cd7aeb5a773ac85fd97ea
#
_cell.length_a   1.000
_cell.length_b   1.000
_cell.length_c   1.000
_cell.angle_alpha   90.00
_cell.angle_beta   90.00
_cell.angle_gamma   90.00
#
_symmetry.space_group_name_H-M   'P 1'
#
loop_
_entity.id
_entity.type
_entity.pdbx_description
1 polymer ?
#
loop_
_entity_poly.entity_id
_entity_poly.type
_entity_poly.pdbx_seq_one_letter_code
_entity_poly.pdbx_strand_id
1 'polypeptide(L)'
;MTRFIHDRFAKEYLSEMLSPIGTVNIGRDVTSEVREIDVYFTPGTAIPEYSSSLGLLGKMAGTTAIFEPFRNPASASEICSCLGKLLDVRGDKERKFRRENTRSDDEQLPKLWILVPTASKALIDSFNAKPDTENWMQGIY
;
A
#
# COMPACT_ATOMS: atom_id res chain seq x y z
N MET A 1 -10.44 18.33 12.40
CA MET A 1 -11.15 18.67 11.15
C MET A 1 -10.25 18.63 9.93
N THR A 2 -9.08 19.31 9.97
CA THR A 2 -8.11 19.25 8.85
C THR A 2 -7.60 17.85 8.52
N ARG A 3 -7.50 16.96 9.51
CA ARG A 3 -7.06 15.58 9.31
C ARG A 3 -7.98 14.79 8.37
N PHE A 4 -9.29 14.95 8.54
CA PHE A 4 -10.27 14.25 7.72
C PHE A 4 -10.28 14.71 6.26
N ILE A 5 -10.09 16.00 6.01
CA ILE A 5 -10.06 16.55 4.66
C ILE A 5 -8.87 16.02 3.86
N HIS A 6 -7.68 15.99 4.46
CA HIS A 6 -6.47 15.49 3.79
C HIS A 6 -6.47 13.98 3.60
N ASP A 7 -6.96 13.25 4.58
CA ASP A 7 -7.13 11.81 4.50
C ASP A 7 -8.08 11.45 3.36
N ARG A 8 -9.21 12.10 3.31
CA ARG A 8 -10.19 11.96 2.24
C ARG A 8 -9.61 12.32 0.87
N PHE A 9 -8.86 13.41 0.79
CA PHE A 9 -8.23 13.85 -0.46
C PHE A 9 -7.25 12.78 -0.99
N ALA A 10 -6.37 12.26 -0.15
CA ALA A 10 -5.40 11.25 -0.54
C ALA A 10 -6.10 9.97 -1.04
N LYS A 11 -7.13 9.52 -0.34
CA LYS A 11 -7.92 8.35 -0.72
C LYS A 11 -8.64 8.56 -2.05
N GLU A 12 -9.28 9.70 -2.24
CA GLU A 12 -9.98 10.05 -3.48
C GLU A 12 -9.02 10.18 -4.64
N TYR A 13 -7.87 10.81 -4.43
CA TYR A 13 -6.83 10.98 -5.44
C TYR A 13 -6.32 9.61 -5.91
N LEU A 14 -5.93 8.74 -5.00
CA LEU A 14 -5.46 7.40 -5.33
C LEU A 14 -6.54 6.58 -6.03
N SER A 15 -7.78 6.66 -5.56
CA SER A 15 -8.92 5.98 -6.19
C SER A 15 -9.11 6.44 -7.63
N GLU A 16 -9.11 7.74 -7.86
CA GLU A 16 -9.28 8.31 -9.20
C GLU A 16 -8.14 7.91 -10.15
N MET A 17 -6.90 7.97 -9.67
CA MET A 17 -5.72 7.63 -10.48
C MET A 17 -5.63 6.15 -10.80
N LEU A 18 -6.04 5.27 -9.89
CA LEU A 18 -5.86 3.83 -10.02
C LEU A 18 -7.09 3.08 -10.56
N SER A 19 -8.29 3.66 -10.49
CA SER A 19 -9.52 3.00 -10.93
C SER A 19 -9.50 2.55 -12.40
N PRO A 20 -8.87 3.28 -13.34
CA PRO A 20 -8.80 2.80 -14.73
C PRO A 20 -8.00 1.51 -14.92
N ILE A 21 -7.09 1.18 -14.02
CA ILE A 21 -6.18 0.02 -14.16
C ILE A 21 -6.40 -1.08 -13.14
N GLY A 22 -7.42 -0.96 -12.30
CA GLY A 22 -7.70 -1.99 -11.30
C GLY A 22 -8.87 -1.66 -10.42
N THR A 23 -9.07 -2.47 -9.39
CA THR A 23 -10.09 -2.27 -8.38
C THR A 23 -9.50 -1.58 -7.16
N VAL A 24 -10.14 -0.50 -6.73
CA VAL A 24 -9.73 0.28 -5.57
C VAL A 24 -10.77 0.17 -4.47
N ASN A 25 -10.38 -0.31 -3.31
CA ASN A 25 -11.20 -0.34 -2.10
C ASN A 25 -10.65 0.66 -1.10
N ILE A 26 -11.49 1.59 -0.67
CA ILE A 26 -11.15 2.61 0.33
C ILE A 26 -11.78 2.21 1.65
N GLY A 27 -10.99 2.31 2.74
CA GLY A 27 -11.50 2.06 4.07
C GLY A 27 -11.83 0.59 4.31
N ARG A 28 -11.04 -0.33 3.76
CA ARG A 28 -11.25 -1.76 3.95
C ARG A 28 -10.93 -2.18 5.38
N ASP A 29 -11.89 -2.80 6.04
CA ASP A 29 -11.72 -3.34 7.39
C ASP A 29 -10.80 -4.57 7.40
N VAL A 30 -9.99 -4.67 8.44
CA VAL A 30 -9.14 -5.83 8.71
C VAL A 30 -9.83 -6.68 9.78
N THR A 31 -9.94 -7.97 9.53
CA THR A 31 -10.79 -8.90 10.29
C THR A 31 -10.40 -9.14 11.75
N SER A 32 -9.15 -8.91 12.15
CA SER A 32 -8.67 -9.24 13.49
C SER A 32 -8.85 -8.14 14.53
N GLU A 33 -8.97 -6.89 14.13
CA GLU A 33 -9.20 -5.72 14.98
C GLU A 33 -9.90 -4.65 14.18
N VAL A 34 -10.40 -3.60 14.86
CA VAL A 34 -11.00 -2.43 14.21
C VAL A 34 -9.88 -1.59 13.58
N ARG A 35 -9.27 -2.13 12.54
CA ARG A 35 -8.25 -1.44 11.73
C ARG A 35 -8.79 -1.26 10.33
N GLU A 36 -8.53 -0.12 9.76
CA GLU A 36 -8.96 0.23 8.42
C GLU A 36 -7.74 0.45 7.53
N ILE A 37 -7.75 -0.20 6.36
CA ILE A 37 -6.76 0.03 5.32
C ILE A 37 -7.22 1.23 4.50
N ASP A 38 -6.35 2.23 4.35
CA ASP A 38 -6.71 3.45 3.63
C ASP A 38 -7.05 3.17 2.17
N VAL A 39 -6.15 2.56 1.43
CA VAL A 39 -6.40 2.19 0.02
C VAL A 39 -5.87 0.78 -0.23
N TYR A 40 -6.74 -0.09 -0.73
CA TYR A 40 -6.38 -1.43 -1.19
C TYR A 40 -6.59 -1.49 -2.71
N PHE A 41 -5.54 -1.84 -3.43
CA PHE A 41 -5.57 -1.89 -4.90
C PHE A 41 -5.34 -3.31 -5.41
N THR A 42 -6.20 -3.73 -6.34
CA THR A 42 -6.04 -5.00 -7.06
C THR A 42 -5.90 -4.69 -8.55
N PRO A 43 -4.78 -5.07 -9.21
CA PRO A 43 -4.59 -4.83 -10.63
C PRO A 43 -5.68 -5.48 -11.47
N GLY A 44 -6.12 -4.78 -12.48
CA GLY A 44 -7.05 -5.25 -13.50
C GLY A 44 -6.35 -5.38 -14.85
N THR A 45 -7.09 -5.09 -15.92
CA THR A 45 -6.54 -5.10 -17.27
C THR A 45 -5.51 -3.98 -17.44
N ALA A 46 -4.31 -4.34 -17.88
CA ALA A 46 -3.23 -3.38 -18.06
C ALA A 46 -3.53 -2.40 -19.20
N ILE A 47 -3.29 -1.11 -18.94
CA ILE A 47 -3.30 -0.03 -19.94
C ILE A 47 -1.91 0.59 -19.90
N PRO A 48 -0.93 0.06 -20.68
CA PRO A 48 0.48 0.45 -20.55
C PRO A 48 0.75 1.95 -20.67
N GLU A 49 0.08 2.61 -21.62
CA GLU A 49 0.26 4.04 -21.82
C GLU A 49 -0.21 4.86 -20.60
N TYR A 50 -1.35 4.49 -20.05
CA TYR A 50 -1.89 5.14 -18.85
C TYR A 50 -1.00 4.88 -17.63
N SER A 51 -0.60 3.63 -17.40
CA SER A 51 0.29 3.26 -16.29
C SER A 51 1.62 4.00 -16.38
N SER A 52 2.19 4.12 -17.59
CA SER A 52 3.41 4.88 -17.82
C SER A 52 3.24 6.36 -17.47
N SER A 53 2.08 6.94 -17.79
CA SER A 53 1.79 8.35 -17.47
C SER A 53 1.69 8.62 -15.95
N LEU A 54 1.39 7.61 -15.15
CA LEU A 54 1.37 7.71 -13.70
C LEU A 54 2.77 7.67 -13.07
N GLY A 55 3.80 7.33 -13.85
CA GLY A 55 5.17 7.28 -13.37
C GLY A 55 5.37 6.27 -12.23
N LEU A 56 5.90 6.72 -11.10
CA LEU A 56 6.18 5.89 -9.93
C LEU A 56 4.91 5.19 -9.39
N LEU A 57 3.80 5.89 -9.35
CA LEU A 57 2.54 5.32 -8.89
C LEU A 57 2.10 4.16 -9.78
N GLY A 58 2.26 4.29 -11.10
CA GLY A 58 1.96 3.22 -12.05
C GLY A 58 2.82 1.98 -11.83
N LYS A 59 4.08 2.17 -11.48
CA LYS A 59 4.99 1.07 -11.14
C LYS A 59 4.60 0.38 -9.85
N MET A 60 4.21 1.14 -8.82
CA MET A 60 3.71 0.60 -7.55
C MET A 60 2.42 -0.21 -7.76
N ALA A 61 1.58 0.19 -8.70
CA ALA A 61 0.31 -0.44 -9.03
C ALA A 61 0.44 -1.65 -9.98
N GLY A 62 1.65 -2.12 -10.25
CA GLY A 62 1.89 -3.32 -11.04
C GLY A 62 1.51 -4.61 -10.35
N THR A 63 1.33 -4.59 -9.04
CA THR A 63 0.91 -5.72 -8.22
C THR A 63 -0.18 -5.30 -7.25
N THR A 64 -0.83 -6.26 -6.58
CA THR A 64 -1.73 -5.96 -5.47
C THR A 64 -0.99 -5.13 -4.41
N ALA A 65 -1.59 -4.05 -3.97
CA ALA A 65 -0.92 -3.07 -3.13
C ALA A 65 -1.84 -2.49 -2.06
N ILE A 66 -1.24 -2.19 -0.92
CA ILE A 66 -1.84 -1.40 0.15
C ILE A 66 -1.12 -0.06 0.16
N PHE A 67 -1.86 1.04 0.06
CA PHE A 67 -1.32 2.38 0.16
C PHE A 67 -1.79 3.02 1.46
N GLU A 68 -0.84 3.45 2.27
CA GLU A 68 -1.09 4.14 3.54
C GLU A 68 -0.46 5.54 3.48
N PRO A 69 -1.19 6.54 2.99
CA PRO A 69 -0.67 7.90 2.89
C PRO A 69 -0.74 8.63 4.24
N PHE A 70 0.33 9.33 4.58
CA PHE A 70 0.43 10.16 5.77
C PHE A 70 0.61 11.61 5.38
N ARG A 71 -0.15 12.49 6.02
CA ARG A 71 0.00 13.95 5.85
C ARG A 71 1.29 14.45 6.50
N ASN A 72 1.61 13.91 7.67
CA ASN A 72 2.78 14.26 8.47
C ASN A 72 3.76 13.10 8.50
N PRO A 73 5.02 13.32 8.91
CA PRO A 73 5.96 12.22 9.10
C PRO A 73 5.35 11.15 10.02
N ALA A 74 5.44 9.89 9.63
CA ALA A 74 4.89 8.80 10.41
C ALA A 74 5.80 8.48 11.60
N SER A 75 5.20 8.16 12.74
CA SER A 75 5.93 7.64 13.90
C SER A 75 6.24 6.14 13.72
N ALA A 76 7.19 5.63 14.52
CA ALA A 76 7.49 4.20 14.53
C ALA A 76 6.24 3.36 14.85
N SER A 77 5.40 3.82 15.77
CA SER A 77 4.14 3.16 16.13
C SER A 77 3.18 3.10 14.95
N GLU A 78 3.08 4.18 14.17
CA GLU A 78 2.24 4.22 12.97
C GLU A 78 2.74 3.27 11.88
N ILE A 79 4.06 3.19 11.68
CA ILE A 79 4.68 2.22 10.76
C ILE A 79 4.36 0.79 11.20
N CYS A 80 4.50 0.48 12.49
CA CYS A 80 4.17 -0.84 13.04
C CYS A 80 2.68 -1.18 12.81
N SER A 81 1.79 -0.20 12.97
CA SER A 81 0.36 -0.39 12.70
C SER A 81 0.11 -0.76 11.23
N CYS A 82 0.78 -0.09 10.30
CA CYS A 82 0.70 -0.42 8.87
C CYS A 82 1.21 -1.84 8.58
N LEU A 83 2.34 -2.22 9.19
CA LEU A 83 2.89 -3.58 9.06
C LEU A 83 1.90 -4.62 9.61
N GLY A 84 1.23 -4.34 10.73
CA GLY A 84 0.19 -5.20 11.29
C GLY A 84 -0.96 -5.43 10.31
N LYS A 85 -1.43 -4.38 9.65
CA LYS A 85 -2.46 -4.46 8.60
C LYS A 85 -2.03 -5.38 7.45
N LEU A 86 -0.79 -5.21 6.97
CA LEU A 86 -0.24 -6.06 5.92
C LEU A 86 -0.20 -7.53 6.33
N LEU A 87 0.30 -7.82 7.52
CA LEU A 87 0.40 -9.19 8.02
C LEU A 87 -0.97 -9.84 8.18
N ASP A 88 -1.96 -9.09 8.65
CA ASP A 88 -3.33 -9.58 8.79
C ASP A 88 -3.94 -9.94 7.42
N VAL A 89 -3.77 -9.09 6.43
CA VAL A 89 -4.26 -9.33 5.06
C VAL A 89 -3.55 -10.54 4.44
N ARG A 90 -2.24 -10.65 4.61
CA ARG A 90 -1.49 -11.81 4.12
C ARG A 90 -1.96 -13.10 4.77
N GLY A 91 -2.18 -13.08 6.07
CA GLY A 91 -2.70 -14.21 6.81
C GLY A 91 -4.08 -14.66 6.31
N ASP A 92 -4.99 -13.72 6.07
CA ASP A 92 -6.31 -14.01 5.52
C ASP A 92 -6.23 -14.63 4.12
N LYS A 93 -5.36 -14.13 3.25
CA LYS A 93 -5.16 -14.68 1.91
C LYS A 93 -4.57 -16.08 1.96
N GLU A 94 -3.60 -16.33 2.80
CA GLU A 94 -3.01 -17.66 2.97
C GLU A 94 -4.04 -18.67 3.45
N ARG A 95 -4.90 -18.29 4.40
CA ARG A 95 -5.99 -19.15 4.87
C ARG A 95 -6.99 -19.44 3.75
N LYS A 96 -7.31 -18.46 2.94
CA LYS A 96 -8.19 -18.63 1.77
C LYS A 96 -7.59 -19.61 0.76
N PHE A 97 -6.31 -19.47 0.43
CA PHE A 97 -5.62 -20.38 -0.50
C PHE A 97 -5.61 -21.80 0.03
N ARG A 98 -5.40 -22.02 1.32
CA ARG A 98 -5.47 -23.36 1.93
C ARG A 98 -6.87 -23.97 1.81
N ARG A 99 -7.91 -23.19 2.08
CA ARG A 99 -9.29 -23.67 1.96
C ARG A 99 -9.66 -24.03 0.53
N GLU A 100 -9.18 -23.29 -0.44
CA GLU A 100 -9.43 -23.51 -1.86
C GLU A 100 -8.44 -24.52 -2.47
N ASN A 101 -7.52 -25.05 -1.68
CA ASN A 101 -6.44 -25.96 -2.11
C ASN A 101 -5.61 -25.41 -3.28
N THR A 102 -5.41 -24.09 -3.27
CA THR A 102 -4.60 -23.37 -4.23
C THR A 102 -3.26 -22.99 -3.60
N ARG A 103 -2.22 -22.81 -4.42
CA ARG A 103 -0.95 -22.28 -3.94
C ARG A 103 -1.07 -20.78 -3.73
N SER A 104 -0.46 -20.29 -2.65
CA SER A 104 -0.24 -18.86 -2.52
C SER A 104 0.76 -18.43 -3.59
N ASP A 105 0.30 -17.66 -4.54
CA ASP A 105 1.19 -17.00 -5.47
C ASP A 105 1.69 -15.72 -4.80
N ASP A 106 2.99 -15.60 -4.60
CA ASP A 106 3.59 -14.41 -4.00
C ASP A 106 3.22 -13.12 -4.76
N GLU A 107 2.95 -13.25 -6.05
CA GLU A 107 2.47 -12.13 -6.86
C GLU A 107 1.07 -11.65 -6.47
N GLN A 108 0.26 -12.49 -5.83
CA GLN A 108 -1.09 -12.14 -5.37
C GLN A 108 -1.10 -11.57 -3.95
N LEU A 109 0.00 -11.70 -3.21
CA LEU A 109 0.11 -11.11 -1.89
C LEU A 109 0.39 -9.61 -2.01
N PRO A 110 -0.31 -8.78 -1.22
CA PRO A 110 -0.16 -7.33 -1.36
C PRO A 110 1.22 -6.85 -0.91
N LYS A 111 1.71 -5.82 -1.58
CA LYS A 111 2.84 -5.02 -1.11
C LYS A 111 2.31 -3.81 -0.36
N LEU A 112 3.01 -3.43 0.70
CA LEU A 112 2.66 -2.27 1.49
C LEU A 112 3.50 -1.06 1.05
N TRP A 113 2.82 0.03 0.74
CA TRP A 113 3.44 1.31 0.41
C TRP A 113 3.02 2.35 1.44
N ILE A 114 3.96 2.77 2.26
CA ILE A 114 3.76 3.84 3.24
C ILE A 114 4.27 5.14 2.62
N LEU A 115 3.36 6.06 2.37
CA LEU A 115 3.65 7.31 1.67
C LEU A 115 3.74 8.43 2.70
N VAL A 116 4.94 8.94 2.92
CA VAL A 116 5.22 9.97 3.92
C VAL A 116 5.87 11.18 3.27
N PRO A 117 5.61 12.41 3.77
CA PRO A 117 6.27 13.59 3.23
C PRO A 117 7.77 13.61 3.51
N THR A 118 8.18 13.12 4.66
CA THR A 118 9.59 12.98 5.07
C THR A 118 9.73 11.82 6.03
N ALA A 119 10.93 11.26 6.11
CA ALA A 119 11.27 10.24 7.11
C ALA A 119 12.65 10.57 7.69
N SER A 120 12.75 10.56 9.02
CA SER A 120 14.04 10.80 9.68
C SER A 120 14.97 9.61 9.49
N LYS A 121 16.28 9.88 9.51
CA LYS A 121 17.27 8.82 9.46
C LYS A 121 17.08 7.83 10.62
N ALA A 122 16.76 8.34 11.81
CA ALA A 122 16.52 7.50 12.98
C ALA A 122 15.34 6.53 12.75
N LEU A 123 14.26 6.99 12.14
CA LEU A 123 13.11 6.15 11.81
C LEU A 123 13.49 5.06 10.80
N ILE A 124 14.16 5.43 9.72
CA ILE A 124 14.62 4.52 8.67
C ILE A 124 15.56 3.45 9.27
N ASP A 125 16.52 3.87 10.06
CA ASP A 125 17.47 2.96 10.69
C ASP A 125 16.79 2.01 11.69
N SER A 126 15.77 2.48 12.41
CA SER A 126 15.07 1.67 13.41
C SER A 126 14.32 0.47 12.78
N PHE A 127 13.94 0.57 11.52
CA PHE A 127 13.34 -0.53 10.75
C PHE A 127 14.35 -1.25 9.85
N ASN A 128 15.63 -0.90 9.94
CA ASN A 128 16.68 -1.41 9.07
C ASN A 128 16.33 -1.24 7.58
N ALA A 129 15.64 -0.18 7.27
CA ALA A 129 15.24 0.13 5.89
C ALA A 129 16.45 0.63 5.11
N LYS A 130 16.54 0.22 3.86
CA LYS A 130 17.62 0.61 2.96
C LYS A 130 17.03 1.10 1.64
N PRO A 131 17.64 2.09 0.99
CA PRO A 131 17.16 2.51 -0.32
C PRO A 131 17.34 1.37 -1.34
N ASP A 132 16.28 1.10 -2.11
CA ASP A 132 16.31 0.13 -3.19
C ASP A 132 16.56 0.86 -4.52
N THR A 133 17.82 1.20 -4.77
CA THR A 133 18.22 1.95 -5.97
C THR A 133 18.37 1.07 -7.21
N GLU A 134 18.39 -0.25 -7.05
CA GLU A 134 18.45 -1.19 -8.18
C GLU A 134 17.11 -1.31 -8.89
N ASN A 135 16.02 -1.38 -8.11
CA ASN A 135 14.67 -1.58 -8.65
C ASN A 135 13.85 -0.29 -8.66
N TRP A 136 14.18 0.66 -7.82
CA TRP A 136 13.41 1.88 -7.61
C TRP A 136 14.32 3.11 -7.63
N MET A 137 13.71 4.26 -7.72
CA MET A 137 14.43 5.53 -7.68
C MET A 137 14.80 5.91 -6.24
N GLN A 138 15.64 6.94 -6.11
CA GLN A 138 16.00 7.49 -4.81
C GLN A 138 14.76 7.91 -4.01
N GLY A 139 14.79 7.66 -2.72
CA GLY A 139 13.68 7.99 -1.81
C GLY A 139 12.74 6.82 -1.55
N ILE A 140 12.98 5.67 -2.14
CA ILE A 140 12.22 4.42 -1.90
C ILE A 140 13.08 3.48 -1.05
N TYR A 141 12.53 3.04 0.08
CA TYR A 141 13.21 2.22 1.08
C TYR A 141 12.51 0.89 1.30
#